data_4950dff85c84f6016ba06ab9ff393987
#
_entry.id   4950dff85c84f6016ba06ab9ff393987
#
_cell.length_a   1.000
_cell.length_b   1.000
_cell.length_c   1.000
_cell.angle_alpha   90.00
_cell.angle_beta   90.00
_cell.angle_gamma   90.00
#
_symmetry.space_group_name_H-M   'P 1'
#
loop_
_entity.id
_entity.type
_entity.pdbx_description
1 polymer ?
#
loop_
_entity_poly.entity_id
_entity_poly.type
_entity_poly.pdbx_seq_one_letter_code
_entity_poly.pdbx_strand_id
1 'polypeptide(L)'
;IGVGEATTPHLPNFLDSLKIHPVDIIPHIKGSIKNGISFENWNGDNKKYMHAFHDKIIDFQIPNIFDRNCTDYHHREIISKKLSMKEYLYQQKIAYENKVDIENVNWALHFDAKEFANYLQKIAIDRNIKLIDDEIVGFENDEKNFITKVILKNNRSVSCDFIFDCTGFRREIIGKFYKEKWKSYRSYMPMKKGIPFWLESKESLPSYTSSIALKNGWSWQIPLPHRTGSGYIFDSDYISVDEALNEAEEFYKQKLEVRKVIDFDPGRFENLWIKNCIAVGLSGSFLEPLESTSIWQTIDQLETLKHFLNVLTKDENDSRSLYNEMMNNSIDHKSYFIYL
;
A
#
# COMPACT_ATOMS: atom_id res chain seq x y z
N ILE A 1 -5.35 11.48 2.13
CA ILE A 1 -5.02 12.08 0.83
C ILE A 1 -5.03 10.95 -0.16
N GLY A 2 -6.19 10.72 -0.79
CA GLY A 2 -6.32 9.61 -1.71
C GLY A 2 -5.96 10.04 -3.12
N VAL A 3 -4.75 9.76 -3.57
CA VAL A 3 -4.37 9.90 -4.99
C VAL A 3 -4.71 8.67 -5.80
N GLY A 4 -5.12 7.60 -5.16
CA GLY A 4 -5.23 6.24 -5.64
C GLY A 4 -4.20 5.37 -4.96
N GLU A 5 -4.55 4.12 -4.72
CA GLU A 5 -3.67 3.12 -4.14
C GLU A 5 -3.45 1.98 -5.12
N ALA A 6 -2.24 1.47 -5.15
CA ALA A 6 -1.88 0.26 -5.85
C ALA A 6 -1.47 -0.81 -4.84
N THR A 7 -1.81 -2.06 -5.10
CA THR A 7 -1.56 -3.14 -4.15
C THR A 7 -0.79 -4.30 -4.78
N THR A 8 -0.56 -5.31 -3.98
CA THR A 8 0.02 -6.60 -4.36
C THR A 8 -1.05 -7.70 -4.21
N PRO A 9 -0.84 -8.90 -4.73
CA PRO A 9 -1.80 -10.01 -4.65
C PRO A 9 -2.20 -10.42 -3.23
N HIS A 10 -1.49 -9.98 -2.22
CA HIS A 10 -1.84 -10.23 -0.82
C HIS A 10 -3.18 -9.61 -0.43
N LEU A 11 -3.59 -8.47 -1.05
CA LEU A 11 -4.86 -7.82 -0.68
C LEU A 11 -6.09 -8.63 -1.09
N PRO A 12 -6.26 -9.09 -2.34
CA PRO A 12 -7.39 -9.96 -2.69
C PRO A 12 -7.50 -11.18 -1.79
N ASN A 13 -6.40 -11.88 -1.52
CA ASN A 13 -6.37 -13.04 -0.64
C ASN A 13 -6.77 -12.71 0.80
N PHE A 14 -6.29 -11.57 1.32
CA PHE A 14 -6.65 -11.11 2.66
C PHE A 14 -8.14 -10.74 2.75
N LEU A 15 -8.69 -10.05 1.77
CA LEU A 15 -10.12 -9.72 1.72
C LEU A 15 -10.99 -10.98 1.71
N ASP A 16 -10.62 -11.98 0.90
CA ASP A 16 -11.33 -13.25 0.85
C ASP A 16 -11.30 -13.97 2.21
N SER A 17 -10.15 -13.98 2.90
CA SER A 17 -10.04 -14.51 4.26
C SER A 17 -10.97 -13.81 5.27
N LEU A 18 -11.32 -12.56 5.01
CA LEU A 18 -12.29 -11.77 5.77
C LEU A 18 -13.73 -11.96 5.28
N LYS A 19 -13.97 -12.87 4.32
CA LYS A 19 -15.26 -13.07 3.65
C LYS A 19 -15.77 -11.80 2.95
N ILE A 20 -14.85 -11.08 2.35
CA ILE A 20 -15.10 -9.93 1.47
C ILE A 20 -14.61 -10.34 0.09
N HIS A 21 -15.55 -10.64 -0.82
CA HIS A 21 -15.16 -11.10 -2.15
C HIS A 21 -14.47 -9.97 -2.95
N PRO A 22 -13.20 -10.13 -3.35
CA PRO A 22 -12.42 -9.01 -3.89
C PRO A 22 -12.89 -8.48 -5.24
N VAL A 23 -13.64 -9.26 -6.02
CA VAL A 23 -14.24 -8.80 -7.29
C VAL A 23 -15.47 -7.92 -7.02
N ASP A 24 -16.28 -8.27 -6.04
CA ASP A 24 -17.52 -7.56 -5.73
C ASP A 24 -17.28 -6.15 -5.21
N ILE A 25 -16.12 -5.91 -4.60
CA ILE A 25 -15.81 -4.57 -4.07
C ILE A 25 -15.39 -3.57 -5.14
N ILE A 26 -14.88 -4.02 -6.30
CA ILE A 26 -14.28 -3.16 -7.34
C ILE A 26 -15.17 -1.98 -7.73
N PRO A 27 -16.48 -2.15 -8.01
CA PRO A 27 -17.34 -1.02 -8.33
C PRO A 27 -17.50 -0.02 -7.19
N HIS A 28 -17.48 -0.51 -5.95
CA HIS A 28 -17.68 0.31 -4.75
C HIS A 28 -16.47 1.17 -4.38
N ILE A 29 -15.29 0.72 -4.77
CA ILE A 29 -14.03 1.38 -4.47
C ILE A 29 -13.46 2.16 -5.66
N LYS A 30 -14.24 2.30 -6.74
CA LYS A 30 -13.79 2.85 -8.03
C LYS A 30 -12.48 2.20 -8.48
N GLY A 31 -12.43 0.88 -8.33
CA GLY A 31 -11.22 0.11 -8.51
C GLY A 31 -10.94 -0.27 -9.96
N SER A 32 -9.74 -0.77 -10.17
CA SER A 32 -9.31 -1.44 -11.38
C SER A 32 -8.38 -2.62 -11.02
N ILE A 33 -8.20 -3.55 -11.96
CA ILE A 33 -7.33 -4.70 -11.76
C ILE A 33 -5.88 -4.32 -12.02
N LYS A 34 -4.99 -4.90 -11.22
CA LYS A 34 -3.55 -4.76 -11.34
C LYS A 34 -2.89 -6.13 -11.51
N ASN A 35 -2.19 -6.32 -12.63
CA ASN A 35 -1.47 -7.56 -12.94
C ASN A 35 0.06 -7.42 -12.80
N GLY A 36 0.54 -6.24 -12.44
CA GLY A 36 1.97 -5.98 -12.26
C GLY A 36 2.32 -4.50 -12.21
N ILE A 37 3.59 -4.23 -12.38
CA ILE A 37 4.18 -2.90 -12.42
C ILE A 37 5.01 -2.77 -13.69
N SER A 38 4.78 -1.71 -14.47
CA SER A 38 5.59 -1.33 -15.62
C SER A 38 6.67 -0.36 -15.16
N PHE A 39 7.91 -0.73 -15.29
CA PHE A 39 9.06 0.13 -15.04
C PHE A 39 9.51 0.77 -16.35
N GLU A 40 9.50 2.08 -16.42
CA GLU A 40 9.76 2.84 -17.64
C GLU A 40 10.99 3.73 -17.48
N ASN A 41 11.93 3.65 -18.41
CA ASN A 41 13.16 4.46 -18.47
C ASN A 41 14.14 4.29 -17.27
N TRP A 42 14.05 3.21 -16.51
CA TRP A 42 14.92 3.01 -15.34
C TRP A 42 16.40 2.79 -15.68
N ASN A 43 16.70 2.39 -16.91
CA ASN A 43 18.07 2.29 -17.43
C ASN A 43 18.51 3.54 -18.22
N GLY A 44 17.70 4.60 -18.26
CA GLY A 44 17.97 5.79 -19.06
C GLY A 44 17.88 5.57 -20.59
N ASP A 45 17.30 4.47 -21.03
CA ASP A 45 17.26 4.03 -22.44
C ASP A 45 15.86 4.15 -23.07
N ASN A 46 14.92 4.77 -22.36
CA ASN A 46 13.50 4.90 -22.73
C ASN A 46 12.77 3.56 -22.93
N LYS A 47 13.35 2.47 -22.49
CA LYS A 47 12.70 1.17 -22.54
C LYS A 47 11.81 0.95 -21.33
N LYS A 48 10.98 -0.08 -21.47
CA LYS A 48 10.05 -0.51 -20.44
C LYS A 48 10.27 -2.00 -20.17
N TYR A 49 10.12 -2.38 -18.92
CA TYR A 49 10.03 -3.79 -18.53
C TYR A 49 8.88 -3.96 -17.54
N MET A 50 8.38 -5.17 -17.40
CA MET A 50 7.24 -5.45 -16.54
C MET A 50 7.61 -6.44 -15.43
N HIS A 51 7.35 -6.04 -14.20
CA HIS A 51 7.27 -6.94 -13.06
C HIS A 51 5.83 -7.44 -12.96
N ALA A 52 5.54 -8.56 -13.63
CA ALA A 52 4.23 -9.19 -13.58
C ALA A 52 4.08 -10.00 -12.29
N PHE A 53 2.88 -10.03 -11.71
CA PHE A 53 2.61 -10.82 -10.51
C PHE A 53 2.47 -12.31 -10.77
N HIS A 54 2.47 -12.72 -12.02
CA HIS A 54 2.20 -14.07 -12.40
C HIS A 54 3.25 -14.62 -13.37
N ASP A 55 3.81 -15.78 -13.03
CA ASP A 55 4.82 -16.46 -13.86
C ASP A 55 4.19 -17.24 -15.02
N LYS A 56 2.94 -17.66 -14.84
CA LYS A 56 2.18 -18.35 -15.88
C LYS A 56 1.02 -17.46 -16.25
N ILE A 57 1.05 -16.91 -17.44
CA ILE A 57 -0.14 -16.33 -18.00
C ILE A 57 -1.06 -17.48 -18.37
N ILE A 58 -2.20 -17.49 -17.72
CA ILE A 58 -3.22 -18.47 -17.99
C ILE A 58 -3.56 -18.42 -19.46
N ASP A 59 -3.63 -19.59 -20.03
CA ASP A 59 -3.86 -19.88 -21.43
C ASP A 59 -5.22 -19.33 -21.90
N PHE A 60 -5.29 -18.03 -22.08
CA PHE A 60 -6.39 -17.41 -22.80
C PHE A 60 -6.13 -17.51 -24.30
N GLN A 61 -6.03 -18.74 -24.84
CA GLN A 61 -6.00 -19.01 -26.28
C GLN A 61 -4.95 -18.22 -27.08
N ILE A 62 -3.81 -17.90 -26.49
CA ILE A 62 -2.67 -17.37 -27.22
C ILE A 62 -1.61 -18.46 -27.24
N PRO A 63 -1.65 -19.36 -28.24
CA PRO A 63 -0.66 -20.42 -28.36
C PRO A 63 0.73 -19.79 -28.47
N ASN A 64 1.69 -20.31 -27.70
CA ASN A 64 3.12 -20.06 -27.86
C ASN A 64 3.68 -18.65 -27.54
N ILE A 65 2.97 -17.79 -26.85
CA ILE A 65 3.52 -16.47 -26.45
C ILE A 65 4.40 -16.58 -25.18
N PHE A 66 4.35 -17.72 -24.48
CA PHE A 66 5.01 -17.90 -23.20
C PHE A 66 5.99 -19.05 -23.20
N ASP A 67 7.14 -18.82 -23.78
CA ASP A 67 8.32 -19.56 -23.35
C ASP A 67 8.70 -19.05 -21.95
N ARG A 68 8.99 -19.99 -21.02
CA ARG A 68 9.41 -19.68 -19.64
C ARG A 68 10.64 -18.76 -19.56
N ASN A 69 11.34 -18.59 -20.66
CA ASN A 69 12.51 -17.74 -20.81
C ASN A 69 12.21 -16.37 -21.44
N CYS A 70 10.94 -16.05 -21.72
CA CYS A 70 10.60 -14.77 -22.32
C CYS A 70 10.63 -13.67 -21.22
N THR A 71 11.77 -13.08 -21.05
CA THR A 71 11.97 -11.85 -20.26
C THR A 71 11.57 -10.60 -21.05
N ASP A 72 11.07 -10.77 -22.27
CA ASP A 72 10.76 -9.67 -23.16
C ASP A 72 9.51 -8.90 -22.68
N TYR A 73 9.75 -7.68 -22.24
CA TYR A 73 8.73 -6.71 -21.88
C TYR A 73 7.60 -6.62 -22.92
N HIS A 74 7.93 -6.67 -24.20
CA HIS A 74 6.98 -6.49 -25.28
C HIS A 74 5.85 -7.55 -25.27
N HIS A 75 6.19 -8.80 -24.98
CA HIS A 75 5.19 -9.87 -24.88
C HIS A 75 4.30 -9.71 -23.63
N ARG A 76 4.88 -9.33 -22.49
CA ARG A 76 4.11 -9.09 -21.26
C ARG A 76 3.19 -7.87 -21.38
N GLU A 77 3.63 -6.83 -22.09
CA GLU A 77 2.82 -5.64 -22.39
C GLU A 77 1.62 -5.96 -23.29
N ILE A 78 1.81 -6.78 -24.34
CA ILE A 78 0.74 -7.20 -25.24
C ILE A 78 -0.39 -7.90 -24.49
N ILE A 79 -0.06 -8.72 -23.50
CA ILE A 79 -1.06 -9.45 -22.72
C ILE A 79 -1.80 -8.56 -21.75
N SER A 80 -1.10 -7.71 -21.01
CA SER A 80 -1.74 -6.75 -20.10
C SER A 80 -2.66 -5.77 -20.83
N LYS A 81 -2.39 -5.49 -22.10
CA LYS A 81 -3.20 -4.60 -22.95
C LYS A 81 -4.35 -5.30 -23.69
N LYS A 82 -4.29 -6.61 -23.93
CA LYS A 82 -5.29 -7.31 -24.74
C LYS A 82 -6.59 -7.62 -24.02
N LEU A 83 -6.58 -7.71 -22.71
CA LEU A 83 -7.80 -7.86 -21.94
C LEU A 83 -8.27 -6.48 -21.51
N SER A 84 -9.40 -6.04 -22.05
CA SER A 84 -10.08 -4.90 -21.46
C SER A 84 -10.45 -5.23 -20.02
N MET A 85 -10.46 -4.24 -19.14
CA MET A 85 -10.91 -4.39 -17.76
C MET A 85 -12.24 -5.15 -17.66
N LYS A 86 -13.17 -4.82 -18.56
CA LYS A 86 -14.49 -5.43 -18.63
C LYS A 86 -14.45 -6.92 -18.97
N GLU A 87 -13.57 -7.32 -19.91
CA GLU A 87 -13.40 -8.72 -20.29
C GLU A 87 -12.69 -9.50 -19.19
N TYR A 88 -11.69 -8.92 -18.54
CA TYR A 88 -11.01 -9.58 -17.43
C TYR A 88 -11.96 -9.79 -16.23
N LEU A 89 -12.72 -8.79 -15.83
CA LEU A 89 -13.74 -8.90 -14.79
C LEU A 89 -14.83 -9.92 -15.14
N TYR A 90 -15.26 -9.92 -16.40
CA TYR A 90 -16.23 -10.87 -16.88
C TYR A 90 -15.69 -12.31 -16.83
N GLN A 91 -14.47 -12.55 -17.23
CA GLN A 91 -13.82 -13.85 -17.17
C GLN A 91 -13.55 -14.30 -15.73
N GLN A 92 -13.13 -13.39 -14.84
CA GLN A 92 -12.97 -13.69 -13.41
C GLN A 92 -14.32 -14.06 -12.78
N LYS A 93 -15.37 -13.33 -13.10
CA LYS A 93 -16.73 -13.63 -12.64
C LYS A 93 -17.19 -15.00 -13.13
N ILE A 94 -17.02 -15.31 -14.41
CA ILE A 94 -17.36 -16.63 -14.98
C ILE A 94 -16.52 -17.73 -14.33
N ALA A 95 -15.23 -17.54 -14.17
CA ALA A 95 -14.36 -18.52 -13.52
C ALA A 95 -14.82 -18.80 -12.09
N TYR A 96 -15.15 -17.76 -11.32
CA TYR A 96 -15.68 -17.90 -9.98
C TYR A 96 -17.04 -18.62 -9.93
N GLU A 97 -18.00 -18.19 -10.76
CA GLU A 97 -19.33 -18.81 -10.84
C GLU A 97 -19.28 -20.28 -11.29
N ASN A 98 -18.35 -20.63 -12.15
CA ASN A 98 -18.17 -22.01 -12.66
C ASN A 98 -17.18 -22.84 -11.85
N LYS A 99 -16.68 -22.33 -10.71
CA LYS A 99 -15.67 -23.01 -9.88
C LYS A 99 -14.41 -23.40 -10.65
N VAL A 100 -14.07 -22.65 -11.69
CA VAL A 100 -12.80 -22.80 -12.38
C VAL A 100 -11.70 -22.36 -11.42
N ASP A 101 -10.67 -23.16 -11.32
CA ASP A 101 -9.53 -22.95 -10.43
C ASP A 101 -8.82 -21.62 -10.75
N ILE A 102 -9.24 -20.55 -10.03
CA ILE A 102 -8.62 -19.23 -10.08
C ILE A 102 -7.38 -19.21 -9.18
N GLU A 103 -7.11 -20.28 -8.43
CA GLU A 103 -6.04 -20.36 -7.43
C GLU A 103 -4.65 -20.12 -8.01
N ASN A 104 -4.54 -20.13 -9.33
CA ASN A 104 -3.27 -19.93 -10.02
C ASN A 104 -3.06 -18.55 -10.64
N VAL A 105 -3.97 -17.58 -10.45
CA VAL A 105 -3.81 -16.22 -11.00
C VAL A 105 -3.51 -15.22 -9.90
N ASN A 106 -2.29 -14.74 -9.84
CA ASN A 106 -1.92 -13.64 -8.96
C ASN A 106 -2.32 -12.31 -9.60
N TRP A 107 -3.26 -11.63 -8.99
CA TRP A 107 -3.70 -10.29 -9.36
C TRP A 107 -3.90 -9.41 -8.14
N ALA A 108 -3.93 -8.13 -8.33
CA ALA A 108 -4.09 -7.13 -7.30
C ALA A 108 -5.11 -6.07 -7.72
N LEU A 109 -5.24 -5.03 -6.91
CA LEU A 109 -6.19 -3.95 -7.12
C LEU A 109 -5.48 -2.59 -7.17
N HIS A 110 -6.01 -1.73 -8.03
CA HIS A 110 -5.95 -0.29 -7.86
C HIS A 110 -7.29 0.18 -7.30
N PHE A 111 -7.30 1.21 -6.47
CA PHE A 111 -8.54 1.77 -5.94
C PHE A 111 -8.40 3.21 -5.44
N ASP A 112 -9.55 3.87 -5.31
CA ASP A 112 -9.62 5.12 -4.58
C ASP A 112 -9.57 4.84 -3.07
N ALA A 113 -8.54 5.37 -2.40
CA ALA A 113 -8.30 5.12 -0.97
C ALA A 113 -9.48 5.56 -0.08
N LYS A 114 -10.15 6.65 -0.44
CA LYS A 114 -11.31 7.14 0.31
C LYS A 114 -12.51 6.22 0.16
N GLU A 115 -12.80 5.78 -1.06
CA GLU A 115 -13.92 4.87 -1.32
C GLU A 115 -13.68 3.51 -0.67
N PHE A 116 -12.43 3.01 -0.69
CA PHE A 116 -12.09 1.77 0.01
C PHE A 116 -12.25 1.90 1.52
N ALA A 117 -11.78 3.00 2.11
CA ALA A 117 -11.96 3.27 3.54
C ALA A 117 -13.44 3.35 3.92
N ASN A 118 -14.27 4.05 3.13
CA ASN A 118 -15.73 4.13 3.32
C ASN A 118 -16.39 2.75 3.26
N TYR A 119 -15.97 1.93 2.30
CA TYR A 119 -16.50 0.57 2.13
C TYR A 119 -16.16 -0.32 3.33
N LEU A 120 -14.90 -0.33 3.77
CA LEU A 120 -14.48 -1.10 4.95
C LEU A 120 -15.12 -0.59 6.24
N GLN A 121 -15.30 0.72 6.38
CA GLN A 121 -16.01 1.31 7.52
C GLN A 121 -17.45 0.78 7.61
N LYS A 122 -18.17 0.71 6.48
CA LYS A 122 -19.52 0.14 6.46
C LYS A 122 -19.52 -1.31 6.93
N ILE A 123 -18.60 -2.14 6.39
CA ILE A 123 -18.47 -3.54 6.83
C ILE A 123 -18.16 -3.64 8.32
N ALA A 124 -17.30 -2.77 8.85
CA ALA A 124 -16.95 -2.76 10.26
C ALA A 124 -18.19 -2.48 11.14
N ILE A 125 -19.00 -1.50 10.75
CA ILE A 125 -20.25 -1.16 11.46
C ILE A 125 -21.25 -2.33 11.37
N ASP A 126 -21.42 -2.93 10.19
CA ASP A 126 -22.30 -4.10 9.98
C ASP A 126 -21.84 -5.32 10.81
N ARG A 127 -20.57 -5.38 11.15
CA ARG A 127 -19.96 -6.39 12.06
C ARG A 127 -19.93 -5.95 13.54
N ASN A 128 -20.73 -4.94 13.91
CA ASN A 128 -20.85 -4.41 15.28
C ASN A 128 -19.56 -3.77 15.84
N ILE A 129 -18.65 -3.30 14.99
CA ILE A 129 -17.52 -2.50 15.44
C ILE A 129 -17.99 -1.07 15.68
N LYS A 130 -17.79 -0.57 16.90
CA LYS A 130 -18.23 0.77 17.27
C LYS A 130 -17.28 1.83 16.67
N LEU A 131 -17.83 2.70 15.83
CA LEU A 131 -17.14 3.88 15.36
C LEU A 131 -17.32 5.05 16.33
N ILE A 132 -16.23 5.71 16.69
CA ILE A 132 -16.21 6.97 17.43
C ILE A 132 -15.51 8.01 16.53
N ASP A 133 -16.31 8.93 15.98
CA ASP A 133 -15.78 10.04 15.17
C ASP A 133 -15.40 11.18 16.09
N ASP A 134 -14.12 11.20 16.52
CA ASP A 134 -13.56 12.21 17.40
C ASP A 134 -12.04 12.30 17.25
N GLU A 135 -11.45 13.33 17.79
CA GLU A 135 -10.01 13.57 17.80
C GLU A 135 -9.39 13.11 19.11
N ILE A 136 -8.31 12.31 19.02
CA ILE A 136 -7.52 11.90 20.18
C ILE A 136 -6.63 13.08 20.59
N VAL A 137 -6.70 13.47 21.87
CA VAL A 137 -5.91 14.55 22.45
C VAL A 137 -4.95 14.11 23.54
N GLY A 138 -5.04 12.85 24.01
CA GLY A 138 -4.14 12.32 25.02
C GLY A 138 -4.42 10.88 25.41
N PHE A 139 -3.62 10.39 26.34
CA PHE A 139 -3.70 9.04 26.86
C PHE A 139 -3.50 9.05 28.38
N GLU A 140 -4.19 8.15 29.10
CA GLU A 140 -3.88 7.80 30.50
C GLU A 140 -3.20 6.43 30.50
N ASN A 141 -2.23 6.24 31.35
CA ASN A 141 -1.49 4.98 31.53
C ASN A 141 -1.38 4.61 33.00
N ASP A 142 -1.14 3.33 33.25
CA ASP A 142 -0.85 2.81 34.59
C ASP A 142 0.65 3.00 34.97
N GLU A 143 1.01 2.54 36.16
CA GLU A 143 2.38 2.59 36.70
C GLU A 143 3.41 1.82 35.83
N LYS A 144 2.95 0.85 35.06
CA LYS A 144 3.78 0.05 34.12
C LYS A 144 3.83 0.61 32.71
N ASN A 145 3.25 1.81 32.48
CA ASN A 145 3.12 2.45 31.17
C ASN A 145 2.22 1.70 30.17
N PHE A 146 1.24 0.89 30.62
CA PHE A 146 0.18 0.41 29.76
C PHE A 146 -0.87 1.50 29.59
N ILE A 147 -1.29 1.81 28.39
CA ILE A 147 -2.36 2.78 28.15
C ILE A 147 -3.69 2.17 28.60
N THR A 148 -4.36 2.83 29.52
CA THR A 148 -5.64 2.40 30.08
C THR A 148 -6.82 3.14 29.49
N LYS A 149 -6.60 4.38 29.00
CA LYS A 149 -7.64 5.20 28.36
C LYS A 149 -7.09 6.07 27.25
N VAL A 150 -7.93 6.30 26.27
CA VAL A 150 -7.76 7.29 25.20
C VAL A 150 -8.63 8.49 25.52
N ILE A 151 -8.04 9.68 25.54
CA ILE A 151 -8.75 10.94 25.82
C ILE A 151 -9.14 11.61 24.49
N LEU A 152 -10.40 11.94 24.37
CA LEU A 152 -11.00 12.56 23.19
C LEU A 152 -11.19 14.06 23.37
N LYS A 153 -11.22 14.81 22.27
CA LYS A 153 -11.32 16.29 22.26
C LYS A 153 -12.56 16.82 22.98
N ASN A 154 -13.63 16.05 22.99
CA ASN A 154 -14.87 16.42 23.71
C ASN A 154 -14.84 16.08 25.21
N ASN A 155 -13.68 15.86 25.81
CA ASN A 155 -13.45 15.47 27.20
C ASN A 155 -14.05 14.09 27.59
N ARG A 156 -14.47 13.27 26.63
CA ARG A 156 -14.78 11.86 26.87
C ARG A 156 -13.50 11.04 26.91
N SER A 157 -13.53 9.92 27.64
CA SER A 157 -12.48 8.95 27.60
C SER A 157 -13.02 7.57 27.19
N VAL A 158 -12.18 6.80 26.53
CA VAL A 158 -12.48 5.43 26.12
C VAL A 158 -11.46 4.52 26.79
N SER A 159 -11.92 3.62 27.66
CA SER A 159 -11.06 2.58 28.26
C SER A 159 -10.67 1.56 27.20
N CYS A 160 -9.46 1.05 27.30
CA CYS A 160 -8.92 0.07 26.36
C CYS A 160 -7.96 -0.88 27.07
N ASP A 161 -8.00 -2.14 26.66
CA ASP A 161 -7.06 -3.18 27.09
C ASP A 161 -5.88 -3.29 26.13
N PHE A 162 -6.13 -3.00 24.85
CA PHE A 162 -5.12 -3.03 23.79
C PHE A 162 -5.42 -1.99 22.70
N ILE A 163 -4.36 -1.48 22.04
CA ILE A 163 -4.47 -0.42 21.03
C ILE A 163 -3.71 -0.79 19.76
N PHE A 164 -4.36 -0.57 18.63
CA PHE A 164 -3.71 -0.53 17.32
C PHE A 164 -3.49 0.93 16.94
N ASP A 165 -2.22 1.37 16.92
CA ASP A 165 -1.86 2.70 16.44
C ASP A 165 -1.90 2.72 14.91
N CYS A 166 -3.01 3.19 14.35
CA CYS A 166 -3.22 3.40 12.92
C CYS A 166 -3.18 4.89 12.56
N THR A 167 -2.47 5.73 13.32
CA THR A 167 -2.45 7.19 13.15
C THR A 167 -1.58 7.67 11.98
N GLY A 168 -1.03 6.74 11.20
CA GLY A 168 -0.26 7.02 10.00
C GLY A 168 1.02 7.80 10.30
N PHE A 169 1.43 8.69 9.41
CA PHE A 169 2.65 9.51 9.60
C PHE A 169 2.63 10.40 10.84
N ARG A 170 1.48 10.60 11.49
CA ARG A 170 1.43 11.35 12.75
C ARG A 170 2.06 10.60 13.92
N ARG A 171 2.04 9.23 13.88
CA ARG A 171 2.71 8.36 14.86
C ARG A 171 2.40 8.74 16.30
N GLU A 172 1.13 8.94 16.61
CA GLU A 172 0.69 9.57 17.86
C GLU A 172 1.03 8.73 19.10
N ILE A 173 0.99 7.40 19.00
CA ILE A 173 1.22 6.53 20.16
C ILE A 173 2.67 6.05 20.17
N ILE A 174 3.07 5.24 19.22
CA ILE A 174 4.44 4.65 19.24
C ILE A 174 5.51 5.74 19.17
N GLY A 175 5.32 6.72 18.26
CA GLY A 175 6.32 7.77 18.05
C GLY A 175 6.29 8.87 19.10
N LYS A 176 5.10 9.43 19.42
CA LYS A 176 5.04 10.60 20.29
C LYS A 176 4.84 10.24 21.76
N PHE A 177 3.94 9.31 22.08
CA PHE A 177 3.69 8.96 23.48
C PHE A 177 4.79 8.06 24.04
N TYR A 178 5.11 6.92 23.38
CA TYR A 178 6.17 6.02 23.81
C TYR A 178 7.57 6.48 23.44
N LYS A 179 7.72 7.43 22.48
CA LYS A 179 9.00 7.99 22.02
C LYS A 179 9.96 6.93 21.51
N GLU A 180 9.40 5.93 20.82
CA GLU A 180 10.19 4.84 20.27
C GLU A 180 11.17 5.36 19.21
N LYS A 181 12.30 4.66 19.09
CA LYS A 181 13.37 5.03 18.18
C LYS A 181 13.06 4.61 16.75
N TRP A 182 13.22 5.55 15.82
CA TRP A 182 13.09 5.32 14.39
C TRP A 182 14.41 4.87 13.78
N LYS A 183 14.40 3.74 13.04
CA LYS A 183 15.49 3.25 12.20
C LYS A 183 15.26 3.75 10.78
N SER A 184 15.99 4.76 10.36
CA SER A 184 15.94 5.31 9.00
C SER A 184 16.70 4.45 8.01
N TYR A 185 16.18 4.32 6.78
CA TYR A 185 16.81 3.64 5.65
C TYR A 185 17.40 4.61 4.61
N ARG A 186 17.48 5.90 4.92
CA ARG A 186 17.98 6.94 4.00
C ARG A 186 19.36 6.67 3.43
N SER A 187 20.17 5.86 4.07
CA SER A 187 21.49 5.48 3.57
C SER A 187 21.47 4.73 2.23
N TYR A 188 20.35 4.06 1.92
CA TYR A 188 20.15 3.34 0.67
C TYR A 188 18.78 3.57 0.01
N MET A 189 17.86 4.25 0.68
CA MET A 189 16.59 4.71 0.12
C MET A 189 16.52 6.24 0.20
N PRO A 190 17.14 6.96 -0.75
CA PRO A 190 17.41 8.39 -0.61
C PRO A 190 16.18 9.28 -0.79
N MET A 191 15.10 8.79 -1.38
CA MET A 191 13.90 9.60 -1.66
C MET A 191 13.26 10.11 -0.37
N LYS A 192 12.88 11.40 -0.36
CA LYS A 192 12.44 12.10 0.85
C LYS A 192 11.12 12.84 0.70
N LYS A 193 10.76 13.21 -0.53
CA LYS A 193 9.55 14.00 -0.79
C LYS A 193 8.71 13.40 -1.89
N GLY A 194 7.41 13.62 -1.77
CA GLY A 194 6.44 13.29 -2.80
C GLY A 194 5.47 14.45 -3.04
N ILE A 195 5.18 14.72 -4.30
CA ILE A 195 4.16 15.66 -4.76
C ILE A 195 3.06 14.89 -5.49
N PRO A 196 1.98 14.48 -4.79
CA PRO A 196 0.85 13.82 -5.42
C PRO A 196 -0.02 14.78 -6.23
N PHE A 197 -0.47 14.30 -7.39
CA PHE A 197 -1.40 15.01 -8.29
C PHE A 197 -2.31 14.02 -9.01
N TRP A 198 -3.24 14.53 -9.80
CA TRP A 198 -4.14 13.72 -10.61
C TRP A 198 -3.96 14.06 -12.09
N LEU A 199 -4.13 13.03 -12.91
CA LEU A 199 -4.21 13.14 -14.36
C LEU A 199 -5.60 12.69 -14.79
N GLU A 200 -6.01 13.07 -15.98
CA GLU A 200 -7.24 12.59 -16.58
C GLU A 200 -7.25 11.07 -16.73
N SER A 201 -8.43 10.48 -16.64
CA SER A 201 -8.61 9.06 -16.90
C SER A 201 -8.35 8.76 -18.36
N LYS A 202 -7.73 7.63 -18.65
CA LYS A 202 -7.55 7.12 -20.01
C LYS A 202 -8.79 6.35 -20.44
N GLU A 203 -9.15 6.41 -21.72
CA GLU A 203 -10.26 5.62 -22.28
C GLU A 203 -10.05 4.11 -22.07
N SER A 204 -8.80 3.66 -22.23
CA SER A 204 -8.39 2.28 -21.90
C SER A 204 -7.57 2.30 -20.64
N LEU A 205 -8.04 1.60 -19.58
CA LEU A 205 -7.33 1.46 -18.33
C LEU A 205 -6.30 0.35 -18.44
N PRO A 206 -4.99 0.66 -18.33
CA PRO A 206 -4.00 -0.39 -18.24
C PRO A 206 -4.15 -1.18 -16.93
N SER A 207 -3.92 -2.49 -16.99
CA SER A 207 -3.99 -3.38 -15.82
C SER A 207 -2.68 -3.45 -15.05
N TYR A 208 -1.93 -2.36 -15.00
CA TYR A 208 -0.67 -2.25 -14.27
C TYR A 208 -0.45 -0.83 -13.76
N THR A 209 0.35 -0.71 -12.70
CA THR A 209 0.90 0.58 -12.28
C THR A 209 2.09 0.92 -13.15
N SER A 210 2.19 2.15 -13.66
CA SER A 210 3.45 2.61 -14.27
C SER A 210 4.33 3.27 -13.21
N SER A 211 5.60 2.91 -13.22
CA SER A 211 6.68 3.52 -12.46
C SER A 211 7.70 4.07 -13.44
N ILE A 212 7.79 5.39 -13.56
CA ILE A 212 8.50 6.08 -14.64
C ILE A 212 9.68 6.82 -14.02
N ALA A 213 10.91 6.41 -14.36
CA ALA A 213 12.10 7.14 -13.94
C ALA A 213 12.19 8.48 -14.67
N LEU A 214 12.33 9.56 -13.92
CA LEU A 214 12.61 10.90 -14.38
C LEU A 214 14.06 11.29 -14.00
N LYS A 215 14.44 12.52 -14.26
CA LYS A 215 15.83 12.94 -14.07
C LYS A 215 16.27 12.91 -12.59
N ASN A 216 15.40 13.32 -11.68
CA ASN A 216 15.74 13.50 -10.26
C ASN A 216 14.89 12.63 -9.31
N GLY A 217 14.18 11.65 -9.86
CA GLY A 217 13.30 10.78 -9.10
C GLY A 217 12.44 9.93 -10.01
N TRP A 218 11.25 9.55 -9.54
CA TRP A 218 10.33 8.74 -10.33
C TRP A 218 8.86 9.11 -10.10
N SER A 219 8.05 8.92 -11.14
CA SER A 219 6.62 9.20 -11.11
C SER A 219 5.82 7.91 -11.23
N TRP A 220 4.71 7.81 -10.50
CA TRP A 220 3.78 6.70 -10.62
C TRP A 220 2.52 7.10 -11.39
N GLN A 221 1.86 6.11 -12.01
CA GLN A 221 0.52 6.24 -12.56
C GLN A 221 -0.33 5.05 -12.11
N ILE A 222 -1.42 5.33 -11.40
CA ILE A 222 -2.40 4.36 -10.92
C ILE A 222 -3.70 4.59 -11.68
N PRO A 223 -4.04 3.73 -12.65
CA PRO A 223 -5.23 3.92 -13.48
C PRO A 223 -6.51 3.59 -12.71
N LEU A 224 -7.39 4.56 -12.61
CA LEU A 224 -8.72 4.41 -12.02
C LEU A 224 -9.80 4.83 -13.03
N PRO A 225 -11.03 4.32 -12.91
CA PRO A 225 -12.10 4.61 -13.87
C PRO A 225 -12.41 6.11 -14.03
N HIS A 226 -12.21 6.91 -13.00
CA HIS A 226 -12.56 8.33 -12.97
C HIS A 226 -11.37 9.29 -13.04
N ARG A 227 -10.13 8.79 -12.94
CA ARG A 227 -8.88 9.56 -12.99
C ARG A 227 -7.69 8.64 -13.02
N THR A 228 -6.51 9.15 -13.31
CA THR A 228 -5.25 8.49 -12.99
C THR A 228 -4.65 9.14 -11.75
N GLY A 229 -4.50 8.37 -10.68
CA GLY A 229 -3.72 8.79 -9.51
C GLY A 229 -2.24 8.84 -9.87
N SER A 230 -1.57 9.93 -9.59
CA SER A 230 -0.18 10.12 -9.96
C SER A 230 0.57 10.96 -8.93
N GLY A 231 1.85 11.08 -9.09
CA GLY A 231 2.72 11.94 -8.32
C GLY A 231 4.17 11.73 -8.69
N TYR A 232 5.03 12.54 -8.10
CA TYR A 232 6.47 12.48 -8.31
C TYR A 232 7.18 12.36 -6.97
N ILE A 233 8.05 11.38 -6.84
CA ILE A 233 8.93 11.14 -5.69
C ILE A 233 10.34 11.53 -6.08
N PHE A 234 11.01 12.30 -5.21
CA PHE A 234 12.34 12.84 -5.48
C PHE A 234 13.17 13.01 -4.20
N ASP A 235 14.48 13.12 -4.36
CA ASP A 235 15.38 13.47 -3.30
C ASP A 235 15.54 14.99 -3.20
N SER A 236 15.04 15.55 -2.11
CA SER A 236 15.08 17.00 -1.87
C SER A 236 16.46 17.55 -1.50
N ASP A 237 17.49 16.70 -1.42
CA ASP A 237 18.88 17.17 -1.30
C ASP A 237 19.45 17.60 -2.66
N TYR A 238 18.83 17.17 -3.76
CA TYR A 238 19.30 17.49 -5.13
C TYR A 238 18.43 18.52 -5.84
N ILE A 239 17.11 18.53 -5.59
CA ILE A 239 16.20 19.50 -6.21
C ILE A 239 15.17 20.03 -5.22
N SER A 240 14.72 21.26 -5.45
CA SER A 240 13.62 21.87 -4.73
C SER A 240 12.25 21.29 -5.17
N VAL A 241 11.21 21.59 -4.39
CA VAL A 241 9.82 21.21 -4.75
C VAL A 241 9.37 21.86 -6.05
N ASP A 242 9.74 23.13 -6.27
CA ASP A 242 9.36 23.87 -7.47
C ASP A 242 10.06 23.31 -8.72
N GLU A 243 11.35 22.94 -8.62
CA GLU A 243 12.07 22.28 -9.72
C GLU A 243 11.48 20.90 -10.02
N ALA A 244 11.15 20.12 -8.99
CA ALA A 244 10.49 18.82 -9.14
C ALA A 244 9.11 18.94 -9.80
N LEU A 245 8.33 19.96 -9.43
CA LEU A 245 7.05 20.24 -10.05
C LEU A 245 7.22 20.63 -11.52
N ASN A 246 8.16 21.52 -11.82
CA ASN A 246 8.45 21.92 -13.21
C ASN A 246 8.87 20.73 -14.08
N GLU A 247 9.74 19.84 -13.56
CA GLU A 247 10.15 18.62 -14.24
C GLU A 247 8.95 17.69 -14.53
N ALA A 248 8.07 17.53 -13.56
CA ALA A 248 6.85 16.73 -13.75
C ALA A 248 5.88 17.38 -14.77
N GLU A 249 5.68 18.70 -14.71
CA GLU A 249 4.84 19.43 -15.67
C GLU A 249 5.40 19.36 -17.11
N GLU A 250 6.70 19.44 -17.27
CA GLU A 250 7.37 19.27 -18.57
C GLU A 250 7.17 17.85 -19.13
N PHE A 251 7.34 16.84 -18.27
CA PHE A 251 7.14 15.44 -18.64
C PHE A 251 5.69 15.16 -19.06
N TYR A 252 4.72 15.61 -18.26
CA TYR A 252 3.29 15.41 -18.54
C TYR A 252 2.70 16.39 -19.54
N LYS A 253 3.46 17.42 -19.95
CA LYS A 253 3.05 18.49 -20.89
C LYS A 253 1.76 19.20 -20.47
N GLN A 254 1.56 19.37 -19.17
CA GLN A 254 0.40 20.06 -18.60
C GLN A 254 0.73 20.64 -17.23
N LYS A 255 -0.04 21.65 -16.82
CA LYS A 255 0.01 22.14 -15.42
C LYS A 255 -0.56 21.11 -14.47
N LEU A 256 0.10 20.93 -13.32
CA LEU A 256 -0.25 19.95 -12.31
C LEU A 256 -0.75 20.63 -11.04
N GLU A 257 -1.91 20.22 -10.56
CA GLU A 257 -2.45 20.68 -9.29
C GLU A 257 -1.87 19.82 -8.14
N VAL A 258 -0.85 20.34 -7.48
CA VAL A 258 -0.26 19.71 -6.30
C VAL A 258 -1.04 20.13 -5.04
N ARG A 259 -1.69 19.18 -4.41
CA ARG A 259 -2.51 19.45 -3.21
C ARG A 259 -1.70 19.47 -1.91
N LYS A 260 -0.60 18.74 -1.87
CA LYS A 260 0.23 18.62 -0.69
C LYS A 260 1.62 18.15 -1.06
N VAL A 261 2.62 18.69 -0.42
CA VAL A 261 3.96 18.10 -0.37
C VAL A 261 4.00 17.13 0.80
N ILE A 262 4.46 15.91 0.56
CA ILE A 262 4.60 14.87 1.57
C ILE A 262 6.08 14.69 1.85
N ASP A 263 6.49 15.01 3.08
CA ASP A 263 7.82 14.65 3.58
C ASP A 263 7.76 13.27 4.22
N PHE A 264 8.76 12.42 3.92
CA PHE A 264 8.85 11.11 4.53
C PHE A 264 10.29 10.70 4.79
N ASP A 265 10.44 9.78 5.72
CA ASP A 265 11.68 9.10 6.03
C ASP A 265 11.43 7.60 5.89
N PRO A 266 11.96 6.92 4.84
CA PRO A 266 11.85 5.49 4.74
C PRO A 266 12.50 4.83 5.95
N GLY A 267 11.77 3.89 6.57
CA GLY A 267 12.26 3.28 7.79
C GLY A 267 11.15 2.60 8.59
N ARG A 268 11.50 2.24 9.80
CA ARG A 268 10.60 1.64 10.79
C ARG A 268 10.98 2.03 12.21
N PHE A 269 10.07 1.85 13.16
CA PHE A 269 10.45 1.83 14.57
C PHE A 269 11.26 0.57 14.91
N GLU A 270 12.13 0.67 15.90
CA GLU A 270 12.88 -0.50 16.41
C GLU A 270 11.91 -1.52 17.04
N ASN A 271 10.87 -1.04 17.72
CA ASN A 271 9.80 -1.88 18.26
C ASN A 271 8.43 -1.40 17.75
N LEU A 272 7.73 -2.26 17.05
CA LEU A 272 6.37 -2.00 16.56
C LEU A 272 5.32 -2.32 17.62
N TRP A 273 5.63 -3.22 18.54
CA TRP A 273 4.78 -3.57 19.66
C TRP A 273 5.44 -3.16 20.98
N ILE A 274 4.84 -2.20 21.68
CA ILE A 274 5.26 -1.69 22.97
C ILE A 274 4.09 -1.77 23.94
N LYS A 275 4.30 -2.44 25.09
CA LYS A 275 3.26 -2.63 26.11
C LYS A 275 1.97 -3.21 25.49
N ASN A 276 0.86 -2.50 25.56
CA ASN A 276 -0.42 -2.89 24.97
C ASN A 276 -0.74 -2.10 23.70
N CYS A 277 0.27 -1.67 22.96
CA CYS A 277 0.09 -0.95 21.73
C CYS A 277 0.96 -1.51 20.60
N ILE A 278 0.36 -1.74 19.43
CA ILE A 278 1.05 -2.09 18.18
C ILE A 278 0.84 -0.98 17.16
N ALA A 279 1.93 -0.49 16.56
CA ALA A 279 1.86 0.38 15.40
C ALA A 279 1.59 -0.44 14.13
N VAL A 280 0.55 -0.07 13.37
CA VAL A 280 0.11 -0.76 12.15
C VAL A 280 0.19 0.16 10.94
N GLY A 281 0.74 -0.34 9.85
CA GLY A 281 0.89 0.42 8.61
C GLY A 281 1.85 1.61 8.76
N LEU A 282 1.46 2.77 8.22
CA LEU A 282 2.32 3.96 8.17
C LEU A 282 2.72 4.53 9.54
N SER A 283 2.04 4.16 10.60
CA SER A 283 2.44 4.53 11.96
C SER A 283 3.66 3.77 12.44
N GLY A 284 3.87 2.55 11.97
CA GLY A 284 4.99 1.68 12.36
C GLY A 284 6.18 1.70 11.42
N SER A 285 5.93 1.77 10.12
CA SER A 285 6.97 1.73 9.09
C SER A 285 6.49 2.40 7.81
N PHE A 286 7.44 2.84 7.01
CA PHE A 286 7.19 3.32 5.65
C PHE A 286 8.36 2.96 4.75
N LEU A 287 8.04 2.36 3.63
CA LEU A 287 8.98 2.13 2.54
C LEU A 287 8.52 2.93 1.32
N GLU A 288 9.45 3.24 0.46
CA GLU A 288 9.16 3.89 -0.80
C GLU A 288 8.12 3.06 -1.59
N PRO A 289 7.05 3.69 -2.16
CA PRO A 289 5.91 2.96 -2.72
C PRO A 289 6.17 2.33 -4.10
N LEU A 290 7.42 2.17 -4.52
CA LEU A 290 7.83 1.70 -5.84
C LEU A 290 7.18 0.35 -6.21
N GLU A 291 7.15 -0.58 -5.29
CA GLU A 291 6.58 -1.92 -5.45
C GLU A 291 5.21 -2.10 -4.78
N SER A 292 4.54 -0.99 -4.39
CA SER A 292 3.21 -1.01 -3.76
C SER A 292 3.16 -1.80 -2.44
N THR A 293 4.22 -1.75 -1.66
CA THR A 293 4.44 -2.61 -0.48
C THR A 293 3.70 -2.17 0.78
N SER A 294 3.20 -0.94 0.86
CA SER A 294 2.63 -0.38 2.11
C SER A 294 1.43 -1.17 2.66
N ILE A 295 0.48 -1.51 1.78
CA ILE A 295 -0.70 -2.30 2.19
C ILE A 295 -0.30 -3.76 2.44
N TRP A 296 0.59 -4.34 1.63
CA TRP A 296 1.15 -5.66 1.90
C TRP A 296 1.80 -5.72 3.28
N GLN A 297 2.62 -4.71 3.64
CA GLN A 297 3.23 -4.64 4.97
C GLN A 297 2.20 -4.62 6.09
N THR A 298 1.09 -3.89 5.90
CA THR A 298 -0.02 -3.87 6.86
C THR A 298 -0.68 -5.25 6.99
N ILE A 299 -0.92 -5.94 5.88
CA ILE A 299 -1.49 -7.29 5.88
C ILE A 299 -0.56 -8.28 6.59
N ASP A 300 0.73 -8.23 6.29
CA ASP A 300 1.75 -9.08 6.90
C ASP A 300 1.80 -8.89 8.43
N GLN A 301 1.71 -7.66 8.92
CA GLN A 301 1.57 -7.36 10.34
C GLN A 301 0.33 -8.02 10.97
N LEU A 302 -0.81 -7.92 10.29
CA LEU A 302 -2.08 -8.48 10.79
C LEU A 302 -2.07 -10.02 10.75
N GLU A 303 -1.53 -10.62 9.71
CA GLU A 303 -1.41 -12.08 9.60
C GLU A 303 -0.45 -12.63 10.66
N THR A 304 0.70 -11.97 10.86
CA THR A 304 1.63 -12.36 11.93
C THR A 304 0.99 -12.22 13.31
N LEU A 305 0.24 -11.14 13.53
CA LEU A 305 -0.40 -10.88 14.82
C LEU A 305 -1.42 -11.96 15.22
N LYS A 306 -2.04 -12.66 14.27
CA LYS A 306 -2.95 -13.78 14.56
C LYS A 306 -2.32 -14.83 15.49
N HIS A 307 -1.01 -15.04 15.40
CA HIS A 307 -0.29 -15.99 16.25
C HIS A 307 -0.12 -15.52 17.70
N PHE A 308 -0.34 -14.24 17.97
CA PHE A 308 -0.16 -13.60 19.27
C PHE A 308 -1.46 -13.15 19.94
N LEU A 309 -2.64 -13.44 19.37
CA LEU A 309 -3.92 -12.96 19.89
C LEU A 309 -4.17 -13.33 21.37
N ASN A 310 -3.70 -14.50 21.81
CA ASN A 310 -3.91 -14.99 23.18
C ASN A 310 -3.07 -14.26 24.23
N VAL A 311 -2.12 -13.44 23.80
CA VAL A 311 -1.16 -12.76 24.69
C VAL A 311 -1.19 -11.25 24.60
N LEU A 312 -2.05 -10.67 23.75
CA LEU A 312 -2.12 -9.21 23.52
C LEU A 312 -2.34 -8.40 24.79
N THR A 313 -3.19 -8.90 25.69
CA THR A 313 -3.52 -8.23 26.95
C THR A 313 -2.65 -8.67 28.13
N LYS A 314 -1.66 -9.54 27.89
CA LYS A 314 -0.75 -10.02 28.92
C LYS A 314 0.56 -9.23 28.88
N ASP A 315 1.19 -9.12 30.05
CA ASP A 315 2.52 -8.51 30.15
C ASP A 315 3.62 -9.55 29.81
N GLU A 316 3.64 -10.01 28.58
CA GLU A 316 4.59 -11.00 28.06
C GLU A 316 5.64 -10.32 27.16
N ASN A 317 6.85 -10.14 27.71
CA ASN A 317 7.95 -9.53 26.97
C ASN A 317 8.46 -10.40 25.83
N ASP A 318 8.50 -11.72 26.00
CA ASP A 318 9.04 -12.66 25.01
C ASP A 318 8.19 -12.65 23.73
N SER A 319 6.87 -12.66 23.87
CA SER A 319 5.95 -12.57 22.73
C SER A 319 6.08 -11.25 21.99
N ARG A 320 6.22 -10.12 22.71
CA ARG A 320 6.46 -8.81 22.09
C ARG A 320 7.79 -8.77 21.35
N SER A 321 8.84 -9.30 21.98
CA SER A 321 10.17 -9.35 21.36
C SER A 321 10.18 -10.20 20.10
N LEU A 322 9.54 -11.36 20.12
CA LEU A 322 9.42 -12.25 18.97
C LEU A 322 8.64 -11.59 17.83
N TYR A 323 7.48 -10.97 18.12
CA TYR A 323 6.72 -10.23 17.11
C TYR A 323 7.56 -9.11 16.49
N ASN A 324 8.25 -8.31 17.31
CA ASN A 324 9.10 -7.23 16.83
C ASN A 324 10.23 -7.74 15.94
N GLU A 325 10.88 -8.84 16.32
CA GLU A 325 11.93 -9.47 15.52
C GLU A 325 11.38 -9.96 14.16
N MET A 326 10.27 -10.68 14.15
CA MET A 326 9.64 -11.17 12.93
C MET A 326 9.29 -10.02 11.99
N MET A 327 8.65 -8.96 12.51
CA MET A 327 8.25 -7.82 11.71
C MET A 327 9.45 -6.98 11.23
N ASN A 328 10.44 -6.80 12.08
CA ASN A 328 11.66 -6.12 11.71
C ASN A 328 12.37 -6.81 10.54
N ASN A 329 12.51 -8.13 10.61
CA ASN A 329 13.10 -8.92 9.52
C ASN A 329 12.28 -8.80 8.24
N SER A 330 10.94 -8.88 8.32
CA SER A 330 10.06 -8.72 7.17
C SER A 330 10.19 -7.35 6.51
N ILE A 331 10.22 -6.25 7.30
CA ILE A 331 10.34 -4.89 6.78
C ILE A 331 11.73 -4.67 6.18
N ASP A 332 12.78 -5.12 6.86
CA ASP A 332 14.16 -4.98 6.39
C ASP A 332 14.36 -5.74 5.05
N HIS A 333 13.81 -6.96 4.91
CA HIS A 333 13.86 -7.70 3.64
C HIS A 333 13.12 -6.98 2.51
N LYS A 334 11.93 -6.43 2.76
CA LYS A 334 11.20 -5.63 1.77
C LYS A 334 11.95 -4.39 1.35
N SER A 335 12.64 -3.72 2.29
CA SER A 335 13.46 -2.54 1.98
C SER A 335 14.64 -2.89 1.07
N TYR A 336 15.29 -4.03 1.28
CA TYR A 336 16.35 -4.52 0.38
C TYR A 336 15.81 -4.90 -1.00
N PHE A 337 14.65 -5.51 -1.05
CA PHE A 337 13.99 -5.84 -2.33
C PHE A 337 13.68 -4.59 -3.18
N ILE A 338 13.28 -3.49 -2.54
CA ILE A 338 13.02 -2.22 -3.25
C ILE A 338 14.34 -1.56 -3.70
N TYR A 339 15.41 -1.74 -2.93
CA TYR A 339 16.72 -1.17 -3.24
C TYR A 339 17.41 -1.84 -4.42
N LEU A 340 17.25 -3.17 -4.60
CA LEU A 340 17.87 -3.96 -5.67
C LEU A 340 17.19 -3.74 -7.02
#